data_b02541b5574fcf3a6ba9302e0ff1fc29
#
_entry.id   b02541b5574fcf3a6ba9302e0ff1fc29
#
_cell.length_a   1.000
_cell.length_b   1.000
_cell.length_c   1.000
_cell.angle_alpha   90.00
_cell.angle_beta   90.00
_cell.angle_gamma   90.00
#
_symmetry.space_group_name_H-M   'P 1'
#
loop_
_entity.id
_entity.type
_entity.pdbx_description
1 polymer ?
#
loop_
_entity_poly.entity_id
_entity_poly.type
_entity_poly.pdbx_seq_one_letter_code
_entity_poly.pdbx_strand_id
1 'polypeptide(L)'
;VWQLNPKLLFENMNTWQETICIYTDGIPLVSSQINFPNVKWIFKIRSEEELVIVSEWIETNSISNYKIEAEYDGLNLDFLEKFVYLSEEDLFSQPVPMKSIMRNQVVNTYDFGKFYIAADGNIYANRLFPSIGNLYTDSIRQLVQKEMTEGYAWLRIRNQEPCAQCIYQWLCPSPSDYELKTGKTNLCHIY
;
A
#
# COMPACT_ATOMS: atom_id res chain seq x y z
N VAL A 1 18.57 9.62 -4.52
CA VAL A 1 17.39 10.47 -4.25
C VAL A 1 17.44 11.59 -5.28
N TRP A 2 16.60 11.53 -6.32
CA TRP A 2 16.45 12.63 -7.26
C TRP A 2 15.61 13.69 -6.55
N GLN A 3 16.22 14.79 -6.13
CA GLN A 3 15.49 16.01 -5.77
C GLN A 3 14.96 16.62 -7.07
N LEU A 4 13.80 16.16 -7.50
CA LEU A 4 13.05 16.84 -8.55
C LEU A 4 12.67 18.23 -8.01
N ASN A 5 13.07 19.26 -8.74
CA ASN A 5 12.65 20.64 -8.42
C ASN A 5 11.11 20.69 -8.54
N PRO A 6 10.37 20.88 -7.43
CA PRO A 6 8.91 20.83 -7.45
C PRO A 6 8.31 21.79 -8.47
N LYS A 7 8.94 22.94 -8.67
CA LYS A 7 8.47 23.97 -9.59
C LYS A 7 8.42 23.51 -11.05
N LEU A 8 9.46 22.78 -11.51
CA LEU A 8 9.51 22.21 -12.87
C LEU A 8 8.50 21.09 -13.08
N LEU A 9 8.20 20.34 -12.01
CA LEU A 9 7.21 19.26 -12.04
C LEU A 9 5.79 19.87 -12.24
N PHE A 10 5.47 20.92 -11.51
CA PHE A 10 4.15 21.55 -11.52
C PHE A 10 3.85 22.38 -12.78
N GLU A 11 4.85 22.98 -13.43
CA GLU A 11 4.66 23.79 -14.64
C GLU A 11 4.12 23.00 -15.84
N ASN A 12 4.35 21.67 -15.89
CA ASN A 12 3.94 20.82 -17.02
C ASN A 12 2.81 19.83 -16.68
N MET A 13 2.33 19.77 -15.44
CA MET A 13 1.34 18.77 -15.01
C MET A 13 -0.02 18.84 -15.70
N ASN A 14 -0.42 20.03 -16.13
CA ASN A 14 -1.69 20.23 -16.84
C ASN A 14 -1.75 19.54 -18.22
N THR A 15 -0.60 19.14 -18.77
CA THR A 15 -0.52 18.49 -20.09
C THR A 15 -0.49 16.96 -20.00
N TRP A 16 -0.38 16.39 -18.81
CA TRP A 16 -0.28 14.95 -18.62
C TRP A 16 -1.66 14.31 -18.52
N GLN A 17 -1.89 13.26 -19.28
CA GLN A 17 -3.14 12.50 -19.28
C GLN A 17 -3.16 11.38 -18.22
N GLU A 18 -2.00 11.07 -17.63
CA GLU A 18 -1.86 9.98 -16.66
C GLU A 18 -1.93 10.49 -15.23
N THR A 19 -2.40 9.63 -14.32
CA THR A 19 -2.44 9.94 -12.89
C THR A 19 -1.04 9.88 -12.30
N ILE A 20 -0.60 10.97 -11.68
CA ILE A 20 0.67 11.07 -10.98
C ILE A 20 0.41 10.86 -9.48
N CYS A 21 1.11 9.91 -8.87
CA CYS A 21 1.09 9.71 -7.43
C CYS A 21 2.28 10.43 -6.78
N ILE A 22 2.01 11.37 -5.89
CA ILE A 22 3.04 12.08 -5.12
C ILE A 22 3.01 11.56 -3.69
N TYR A 23 4.11 10.91 -3.29
CA TYR A 23 4.29 10.44 -1.92
C TYR A 23 5.00 11.52 -1.10
N THR A 24 4.46 11.83 0.06
CA THR A 24 5.02 12.82 0.98
C THR A 24 5.17 12.25 2.38
N ASP A 25 6.28 12.56 3.01
CA ASP A 25 6.48 12.34 4.44
C ASP A 25 6.04 13.63 5.17
N GLY A 26 4.81 13.62 5.71
CA GLY A 26 4.20 14.82 6.31
C GLY A 26 3.74 15.87 5.31
N ILE A 27 3.76 17.14 5.71
CA ILE A 27 3.29 18.26 4.88
C ILE A 27 4.32 18.60 3.79
N PRO A 28 3.93 18.68 2.52
CA PRO A 28 4.83 19.12 1.47
C PRO A 28 5.17 20.61 1.61
N LEU A 29 6.45 20.95 1.49
CA LEU A 29 6.94 22.34 1.50
C LEU A 29 6.64 23.08 0.18
N VAL A 30 5.39 23.03 -0.28
CA VAL A 30 5.00 23.66 -1.56
C VAL A 30 4.02 24.79 -1.27
N SER A 31 4.40 25.99 -1.59
CA SER A 31 3.53 27.18 -1.53
C SER A 31 2.83 27.35 -2.87
N SER A 32 1.51 27.34 -2.84
CA SER A 32 0.54 27.74 -3.87
C SER A 32 0.09 26.72 -4.92
N GLN A 33 -1.24 26.66 -5.08
CA GLN A 33 -2.03 25.93 -6.09
C GLN A 33 -1.57 24.51 -6.42
N ILE A 34 -1.96 23.56 -5.55
CA ILE A 34 -1.48 22.16 -5.61
C ILE A 34 -2.59 21.20 -6.03
N ASN A 35 -3.78 21.69 -6.31
CA ASN A 35 -4.93 20.86 -6.67
C ASN A 35 -4.99 20.65 -8.18
N PHE A 36 -4.28 19.62 -8.67
CA PHE A 36 -4.34 19.20 -10.08
C PHE A 36 -5.23 17.96 -10.19
N PRO A 37 -6.15 17.88 -11.15
CA PRO A 37 -7.12 16.79 -11.27
C PRO A 37 -6.49 15.40 -11.51
N ASN A 38 -5.30 15.38 -12.09
CA ASN A 38 -4.54 14.16 -12.39
C ASN A 38 -3.45 13.83 -11.36
N VAL A 39 -3.38 14.59 -10.26
CA VAL A 39 -2.44 14.32 -9.15
C VAL A 39 -3.17 13.66 -8.00
N LYS A 40 -2.64 12.54 -7.54
CA LYS A 40 -3.05 11.87 -6.29
C LYS A 40 -1.97 12.04 -5.25
N TRP A 41 -2.32 12.69 -4.15
CA TRP A 41 -1.44 12.84 -3.00
C TRP A 41 -1.51 11.62 -2.10
N ILE A 42 -0.38 11.12 -1.66
CA ILE A 42 -0.27 10.01 -0.73
C ILE A 42 0.57 10.48 0.45
N PHE A 43 -0.12 10.79 1.56
CA PHE A 43 0.50 11.26 2.79
C PHE A 43 0.84 10.08 3.67
N LYS A 44 2.10 9.94 4.02
CA LYS A 44 2.55 8.97 5.01
C LYS A 44 2.58 9.62 6.38
N ILE A 45 1.93 8.98 7.35
CA ILE A 45 1.82 9.46 8.72
C ILE A 45 2.24 8.38 9.71
N ARG A 46 2.84 8.80 10.82
CA ARG A 46 3.38 7.90 11.86
C ARG A 46 2.76 8.11 13.22
N SER A 47 1.98 9.18 13.39
CA SER A 47 1.32 9.53 14.68
C SER A 47 -0.02 10.21 14.47
N GLU A 48 -0.78 10.34 15.58
CA GLU A 48 -2.05 11.08 15.58
C GLU A 48 -1.84 12.57 15.35
N GLU A 49 -0.75 13.14 15.85
CA GLU A 49 -0.41 14.54 15.64
C GLU A 49 -0.17 14.82 14.16
N GLU A 50 0.58 13.94 13.47
CA GLU A 50 0.79 14.03 12.02
C GLU A 50 -0.52 13.90 11.25
N LEU A 51 -1.44 13.03 11.69
CA LEU A 51 -2.76 12.88 11.09
C LEU A 51 -3.56 14.19 11.17
N VAL A 52 -3.60 14.83 12.34
CA VAL A 52 -4.30 16.11 12.53
C VAL A 52 -3.70 17.19 11.61
N ILE A 53 -2.39 17.35 11.64
CA ILE A 53 -1.66 18.34 10.85
C ILE A 53 -1.90 18.15 9.34
N VAL A 54 -1.82 16.90 8.86
CA VAL A 54 -2.05 16.57 7.44
C VAL A 54 -3.51 16.82 7.06
N SER A 55 -4.47 16.48 7.93
CA SER A 55 -5.90 16.70 7.69
C SER A 55 -6.23 18.18 7.57
N GLU A 56 -5.73 19.03 8.48
CA GLU A 56 -5.88 20.47 8.42
C GLU A 56 -5.25 21.07 7.14
N TRP A 57 -4.10 20.55 6.74
CA TRP A 57 -3.44 20.98 5.52
C TRP A 57 -4.24 20.63 4.26
N ILE A 58 -4.80 19.42 4.20
CA ILE A 58 -5.66 18.94 3.10
C ILE A 58 -6.89 19.85 2.97
N GLU A 59 -7.56 20.14 4.08
CA GLU A 59 -8.73 21.03 4.12
C GLU A 59 -8.37 22.45 3.67
N THR A 60 -7.30 23.02 4.23
CA THR A 60 -6.85 24.38 3.91
C THR A 60 -6.51 24.54 2.44
N ASN A 61 -5.93 23.53 1.80
CA ASN A 61 -5.55 23.56 0.40
C ASN A 61 -6.61 22.94 -0.54
N SER A 62 -7.77 22.54 -0.01
CA SER A 62 -8.89 21.96 -0.77
C SER A 62 -8.46 20.78 -1.65
N ILE A 63 -7.59 19.89 -1.14
CA ILE A 63 -7.10 18.73 -1.87
C ILE A 63 -8.21 17.69 -1.97
N SER A 64 -8.65 17.35 -3.18
CA SER A 64 -9.76 16.41 -3.42
C SER A 64 -9.31 14.98 -3.72
N ASN A 65 -8.11 14.80 -4.27
CA ASN A 65 -7.60 13.48 -4.66
C ASN A 65 -6.38 13.11 -3.81
N TYR A 66 -6.64 12.48 -2.67
CA TYR A 66 -5.59 12.08 -1.74
C TYR A 66 -5.84 10.70 -1.14
N LYS A 67 -4.81 10.17 -0.49
CA LYS A 67 -4.85 9.00 0.38
C LYS A 67 -3.93 9.26 1.56
N ILE A 68 -4.37 8.91 2.76
CA ILE A 68 -3.53 8.89 3.95
C ILE A 68 -3.14 7.44 4.20
N GLU A 69 -1.85 7.18 4.39
CA GLU A 69 -1.29 5.86 4.69
C GLU A 69 -0.50 5.93 5.99
N ALA A 70 -0.86 5.09 6.96
CA ALA A 70 -0.02 4.91 8.14
C ALA A 70 1.34 4.32 7.72
N GLU A 71 2.43 4.76 8.35
CA GLU A 71 3.75 4.20 8.12
C GLU A 71 4.31 3.64 9.44
N TYR A 72 4.77 2.39 9.40
CA TYR A 72 5.44 1.79 10.53
C TYR A 72 6.90 2.22 10.57
N ASP A 73 7.33 2.82 11.68
CA ASP A 73 8.70 3.31 11.91
C ASP A 73 9.53 2.42 12.84
N GLY A 74 8.94 1.33 13.34
CA GLY A 74 9.55 0.41 14.29
C GLY A 74 9.17 0.68 15.74
N LEU A 75 8.58 1.83 16.07
CA LEU A 75 8.25 2.26 17.44
C LEU A 75 6.77 2.59 17.63
N ASN A 76 6.03 2.92 16.58
CA ASN A 76 4.66 3.42 16.63
C ASN A 76 3.60 2.32 16.49
N LEU A 77 3.81 1.17 17.12
CA LEU A 77 2.86 0.04 17.04
C LEU A 77 1.48 0.42 17.57
N ASP A 78 1.40 1.18 18.67
CA ASP A 78 0.14 1.63 19.28
C ASP A 78 -0.68 2.49 18.29
N PHE A 79 -0.01 3.32 17.48
CA PHE A 79 -0.66 4.07 16.40
C PHE A 79 -1.22 3.15 15.33
N LEU A 80 -0.46 2.12 14.90
CA LEU A 80 -0.96 1.13 13.95
C LEU A 80 -2.12 0.31 14.52
N GLU A 81 -2.08 -0.07 15.79
CA GLU A 81 -3.17 -0.78 16.44
C GLU A 81 -4.47 0.02 16.39
N LYS A 82 -4.39 1.31 16.59
CA LYS A 82 -5.57 2.18 16.57
C LYS A 82 -6.13 2.43 15.16
N PHE A 83 -5.29 2.57 14.14
CA PHE A 83 -5.69 3.07 12.81
C PHE A 83 -5.59 2.07 11.67
N VAL A 84 -4.91 0.94 11.88
CA VAL A 84 -4.67 -0.06 10.84
C VAL A 84 -5.27 -1.42 11.18
N TYR A 85 -5.37 -1.76 12.49
CA TYR A 85 -5.93 -3.03 12.88
C TYR A 85 -7.43 -3.08 12.60
N LEU A 86 -7.84 -4.21 12.04
CA LEU A 86 -9.23 -4.46 11.70
C LEU A 86 -10.04 -4.80 12.95
N SER A 87 -11.16 -4.14 13.13
CA SER A 87 -12.21 -4.50 14.07
C SER A 87 -13.27 -5.39 13.42
N GLU A 88 -14.18 -5.93 14.19
CA GLU A 88 -15.34 -6.65 13.67
C GLU A 88 -16.26 -5.72 12.89
N GLU A 89 -16.44 -4.49 13.36
CA GLU A 89 -17.22 -3.45 12.69
C GLU A 89 -16.67 -3.14 11.29
N ASP A 90 -15.34 -3.10 11.13
CA ASP A 90 -14.71 -2.86 9.81
C ASP A 90 -15.05 -3.97 8.82
N LEU A 91 -15.05 -5.23 9.28
CA LEU A 91 -15.37 -6.38 8.43
C LEU A 91 -16.80 -6.37 7.92
N PHE A 92 -17.74 -5.84 8.73
CA PHE A 92 -19.16 -5.79 8.39
C PHE A 92 -19.64 -4.42 7.91
N SER A 93 -18.75 -3.44 7.83
CA SER A 93 -19.07 -2.08 7.36
C SER A 93 -19.66 -2.08 5.95
N GLN A 94 -19.23 -3.04 5.11
CA GLN A 94 -19.75 -3.23 3.76
C GLN A 94 -19.85 -4.74 3.43
N PRO A 95 -20.87 -5.17 2.65
CA PRO A 95 -20.95 -6.55 2.20
C PRO A 95 -19.75 -6.96 1.36
N VAL A 96 -19.10 -8.06 1.74
CA VAL A 96 -17.98 -8.61 0.98
C VAL A 96 -18.53 -9.46 -0.18
N PRO A 97 -18.27 -9.08 -1.45
CA PRO A 97 -18.73 -9.84 -2.60
C PRO A 97 -18.13 -11.26 -2.63
N MET A 98 -18.89 -12.27 -3.04
CA MET A 98 -18.42 -13.65 -3.17
C MET A 98 -17.12 -13.75 -3.98
N LYS A 99 -16.98 -12.96 -5.04
CA LYS A 99 -15.74 -12.89 -5.85
C LYS A 99 -14.53 -12.49 -5.01
N SER A 100 -14.67 -11.59 -4.05
CA SER A 100 -13.58 -11.19 -3.16
C SER A 100 -13.22 -12.30 -2.19
N ILE A 101 -14.21 -12.98 -1.61
CA ILE A 101 -14.01 -14.15 -0.76
C ILE A 101 -13.23 -15.22 -1.50
N MET A 102 -13.62 -15.56 -2.73
CA MET A 102 -12.93 -16.56 -3.54
C MET A 102 -11.49 -16.16 -3.88
N ARG A 103 -11.24 -14.87 -4.15
CA ARG A 103 -9.87 -14.38 -4.40
C ARG A 103 -9.00 -14.48 -3.16
N ASN A 104 -9.52 -14.09 -1.99
CA ASN A 104 -8.78 -14.13 -0.74
C ASN A 104 -8.31 -15.54 -0.36
N GLN A 105 -8.99 -16.58 -0.86
CA GLN A 105 -8.62 -17.98 -0.66
C GLN A 105 -7.41 -18.44 -1.49
N VAL A 106 -7.13 -17.78 -2.59
CA VAL A 106 -6.16 -18.30 -3.57
C VAL A 106 -5.00 -17.34 -3.87
N VAL A 107 -5.21 -16.04 -3.74
CA VAL A 107 -4.17 -15.04 -4.08
C VAL A 107 -4.16 -13.88 -3.10
N ASN A 108 -3.01 -13.23 -2.98
CA ASN A 108 -2.90 -11.94 -2.32
C ASN A 108 -3.45 -10.85 -3.23
N THR A 109 -4.56 -10.22 -2.84
CA THR A 109 -5.24 -9.22 -3.67
C THR A 109 -4.49 -7.90 -3.78
N TYR A 110 -3.51 -7.65 -2.91
CA TYR A 110 -2.65 -6.46 -2.98
C TYR A 110 -1.50 -6.64 -3.95
N ASP A 111 -0.92 -7.85 -4.02
CA ASP A 111 0.31 -8.11 -4.77
C ASP A 111 0.07 -8.82 -6.10
N PHE A 112 -0.98 -9.66 -6.20
CA PHE A 112 -1.20 -10.51 -7.36
C PHE A 112 -1.24 -9.75 -8.68
N GLY A 113 -0.40 -10.19 -9.64
CA GLY A 113 -0.30 -9.61 -10.96
C GLY A 113 0.50 -8.30 -11.04
N LYS A 114 1.19 -7.91 -9.96
CA LYS A 114 2.03 -6.71 -9.93
C LYS A 114 3.50 -7.07 -9.91
N PHE A 115 4.29 -6.25 -10.60
CA PHE A 115 5.74 -6.23 -10.49
C PHE A 115 6.24 -4.81 -10.25
N TYR A 116 7.26 -4.71 -9.44
CA TYR A 116 8.00 -3.48 -9.18
C TYR A 116 9.38 -3.62 -9.84
N ILE A 117 9.74 -2.64 -10.66
CA ILE A 117 11.04 -2.61 -11.33
C ILE A 117 11.85 -1.50 -10.67
N ALA A 118 13.01 -1.88 -10.13
CA ALA A 118 13.94 -0.92 -9.54
C ALA A 118 14.84 -0.29 -10.61
N ALA A 119 15.53 0.80 -10.28
CA ALA A 119 16.38 1.52 -11.21
C ALA A 119 17.57 0.70 -11.74
N ASP A 120 18.00 -0.31 -11.02
CA ASP A 120 19.05 -1.28 -11.39
C ASP A 120 18.53 -2.43 -12.29
N GLY A 121 17.24 -2.41 -12.63
CA GLY A 121 16.56 -3.43 -13.42
C GLY A 121 16.07 -4.64 -12.62
N ASN A 122 16.32 -4.72 -11.33
CA ASN A 122 15.80 -5.79 -10.50
C ASN A 122 14.27 -5.74 -10.41
N ILE A 123 13.64 -6.92 -10.45
CA ILE A 123 12.19 -7.07 -10.47
C ILE A 123 11.74 -7.76 -9.19
N TYR A 124 10.69 -7.22 -8.56
CA TYR A 124 10.11 -7.68 -7.31
C TYR A 124 8.61 -7.90 -7.49
N ALA A 125 8.07 -8.99 -6.97
CA ALA A 125 6.63 -9.20 -6.84
C ALA A 125 6.05 -8.36 -5.68
N ASN A 126 6.86 -8.16 -4.63
CA ASN A 126 6.65 -7.19 -3.56
C ASN A 126 8.02 -6.72 -3.07
N ARG A 127 8.15 -5.43 -2.76
CA ARG A 127 9.44 -4.79 -2.40
C ARG A 127 10.04 -5.26 -1.08
N LEU A 128 9.25 -5.90 -0.23
CA LEU A 128 9.69 -6.46 1.05
C LEU A 128 10.26 -7.88 0.94
N PHE A 129 10.16 -8.48 -0.24
CA PHE A 129 10.76 -9.78 -0.55
C PHE A 129 11.99 -9.63 -1.45
N PRO A 130 12.82 -10.67 -1.55
CA PRO A 130 13.94 -10.71 -2.50
C PRO A 130 13.48 -10.50 -3.94
N SER A 131 14.38 -10.00 -4.77
CA SER A 131 14.12 -9.87 -6.21
C SER A 131 13.88 -11.24 -6.84
N ILE A 132 12.91 -11.31 -7.73
CA ILE A 132 12.56 -12.53 -8.45
C ILE A 132 13.32 -12.69 -9.76
N GLY A 133 13.95 -11.62 -10.24
CA GLY A 133 14.77 -11.61 -11.44
C GLY A 133 15.15 -10.20 -11.86
N ASN A 134 15.62 -10.06 -13.12
CA ASN A 134 16.09 -8.79 -13.65
C ASN A 134 15.54 -8.54 -15.04
N LEU A 135 15.19 -7.29 -15.35
CA LEU A 135 14.61 -6.86 -16.63
C LEU A 135 15.46 -7.18 -17.86
N TYR A 136 16.78 -7.22 -17.69
CA TYR A 136 17.73 -7.43 -18.78
C TYR A 136 18.04 -8.90 -19.07
N THR A 137 17.73 -9.80 -18.12
CA THR A 137 18.10 -11.23 -18.22
C THR A 137 16.89 -12.15 -18.28
N ASP A 138 15.75 -11.74 -17.73
CA ASP A 138 14.60 -12.61 -17.52
C ASP A 138 13.40 -12.15 -18.35
N SER A 139 12.67 -13.09 -18.93
CA SER A 139 11.40 -12.79 -19.58
C SER A 139 10.27 -12.69 -18.56
N ILE A 140 9.27 -11.85 -18.85
CA ILE A 140 8.06 -11.70 -18.00
C ILE A 140 7.40 -13.06 -17.74
N ARG A 141 7.37 -13.95 -18.73
CA ARG A 141 6.79 -15.28 -18.58
C ARG A 141 7.52 -16.12 -17.51
N GLN A 142 8.85 -16.08 -17.51
CA GLN A 142 9.67 -16.79 -16.51
C GLN A 142 9.43 -16.22 -15.10
N LEU A 143 9.34 -14.88 -14.98
CA LEU A 143 9.07 -14.22 -13.71
C LEU A 143 7.69 -14.57 -13.16
N VAL A 144 6.65 -14.55 -14.02
CA VAL A 144 5.29 -14.98 -13.64
C VAL A 144 5.30 -16.44 -13.18
N GLN A 145 5.94 -17.31 -13.95
CA GLN A 145 6.02 -18.75 -13.61
C GLN A 145 6.73 -18.94 -12.25
N LYS A 146 7.87 -18.26 -12.06
CA LYS A 146 8.65 -18.34 -10.82
C LYS A 146 7.82 -17.88 -9.61
N GLU A 147 7.16 -16.71 -9.72
CA GLU A 147 6.33 -16.21 -8.62
C GLU A 147 5.13 -17.11 -8.33
N MET A 148 4.53 -17.74 -9.34
CA MET A 148 3.41 -18.66 -9.17
C MET A 148 3.80 -20.02 -8.58
N THR A 149 5.06 -20.44 -8.73
CA THR A 149 5.53 -21.78 -8.25
C THR A 149 6.36 -21.71 -6.98
N GLU A 150 7.14 -20.64 -6.81
CA GLU A 150 8.13 -20.50 -5.74
C GLU A 150 7.97 -19.17 -4.97
N GLY A 151 7.07 -18.30 -5.44
CA GLY A 151 6.95 -16.94 -4.94
C GLY A 151 6.28 -16.84 -3.58
N TYR A 152 6.59 -15.73 -2.92
CA TYR A 152 6.13 -15.45 -1.55
C TYR A 152 5.05 -14.36 -1.50
N ALA A 153 4.90 -13.55 -2.56
CA ALA A 153 4.03 -12.39 -2.54
C ALA A 153 2.63 -12.68 -3.07
N TRP A 154 2.52 -13.21 -4.27
CA TRP A 154 1.23 -13.37 -4.94
C TRP A 154 0.32 -14.42 -4.32
N LEU A 155 0.91 -15.44 -3.66
CA LEU A 155 0.17 -16.54 -3.02
C LEU A 155 0.13 -16.41 -1.49
N ARG A 156 0.52 -15.26 -0.94
CA ARG A 156 0.46 -14.98 0.48
C ARG A 156 -0.99 -14.72 0.91
N ILE A 157 -1.60 -15.71 1.52
CA ILE A 157 -2.99 -15.66 2.00
C ILE A 157 -3.06 -15.87 3.51
N ARG A 158 -4.23 -15.69 4.12
CA ARG A 158 -4.44 -15.83 5.56
C ARG A 158 -4.57 -17.29 6.00
N ASN A 159 -3.55 -18.11 5.73
CA ASN A 159 -3.51 -19.55 6.07
C ASN A 159 -2.62 -19.89 7.27
N GLN A 160 -2.11 -18.86 7.98
CA GLN A 160 -1.31 -19.03 9.20
C GLN A 160 -2.15 -18.71 10.44
N GLU A 161 -1.77 -19.29 11.58
CA GLU A 161 -2.39 -18.97 12.86
C GLU A 161 -2.15 -17.50 13.25
N PRO A 162 -3.13 -16.81 13.86
CA PRO A 162 -4.45 -17.33 14.29
C PRO A 162 -5.51 -17.31 13.17
N CYS A 163 -5.23 -16.71 12.02
CA CYS A 163 -6.20 -16.55 10.93
C CYS A 163 -6.70 -17.87 10.35
N ALA A 164 -5.88 -18.92 10.34
CA ALA A 164 -6.25 -20.22 9.78
C ALA A 164 -7.46 -20.86 10.48
N GLN A 165 -7.71 -20.54 11.75
CA GLN A 165 -8.85 -21.02 12.54
C GLN A 165 -9.95 -19.98 12.74
N CYS A 166 -9.78 -18.79 12.17
CA CYS A 166 -10.73 -17.69 12.33
C CYS A 166 -11.95 -17.88 11.42
N ILE A 167 -13.15 -17.74 11.99
CA ILE A 167 -14.40 -17.81 11.21
C ILE A 167 -14.51 -16.71 10.14
N TYR A 168 -13.79 -15.62 10.30
CA TYR A 168 -13.75 -14.48 9.38
C TYR A 168 -12.60 -14.55 8.37
N GLN A 169 -11.81 -15.63 8.37
CA GLN A 169 -10.57 -15.79 7.61
C GLN A 169 -10.64 -15.22 6.18
N TRP A 170 -11.68 -15.58 5.44
CA TRP A 170 -11.83 -15.23 4.03
C TRP A 170 -12.64 -13.95 3.79
N LEU A 171 -13.28 -13.41 4.81
CA LEU A 171 -13.89 -12.10 4.79
C LEU A 171 -12.84 -10.99 4.92
N CYS A 172 -11.79 -11.27 5.69
CA CYS A 172 -10.67 -10.35 5.86
C CYS A 172 -9.95 -10.08 4.53
N PRO A 173 -9.41 -8.87 4.33
CA PRO A 173 -8.52 -8.58 3.21
C PRO A 173 -7.28 -9.47 3.28
N SER A 174 -6.61 -9.66 2.16
CA SER A 174 -5.33 -10.38 2.10
C SER A 174 -4.30 -9.78 3.07
N PRO A 175 -3.31 -10.55 3.53
CA PRO A 175 -2.21 -10.00 4.33
C PRO A 175 -1.54 -8.82 3.62
N SER A 176 -1.33 -7.73 4.34
CA SER A 176 -0.75 -6.48 3.84
C SER A 176 0.75 -6.39 4.10
N ASP A 177 1.38 -5.33 3.63
CA ASP A 177 2.78 -5.04 3.92
C ASP A 177 3.00 -4.67 5.40
N TYR A 178 1.95 -4.26 6.11
CA TYR A 178 2.06 -3.97 7.54
C TYR A 178 2.39 -5.23 8.36
N GLU A 179 1.76 -6.38 8.05
CA GLU A 179 2.11 -7.65 8.68
C GLU A 179 3.58 -8.00 8.45
N LEU A 180 4.09 -7.80 7.22
CA LEU A 180 5.51 -8.05 6.92
C LEU A 180 6.44 -7.12 7.70
N LYS A 181 6.13 -5.84 7.78
CA LYS A 181 6.96 -4.84 8.46
C LYS A 181 6.96 -5.01 9.98
N THR A 182 5.81 -5.38 10.55
CA THR A 182 5.66 -5.58 12.01
C THR A 182 6.08 -6.97 12.47
N GLY A 183 6.23 -7.92 11.54
CA GLY A 183 6.48 -9.33 11.85
C GLY A 183 5.28 -10.05 12.47
N LYS A 184 4.09 -9.45 12.42
CA LYS A 184 2.86 -10.06 12.94
C LYS A 184 2.15 -10.84 11.83
N THR A 185 1.49 -11.93 12.19
CA THR A 185 0.73 -12.77 11.24
C THR A 185 -0.67 -12.22 10.96
N ASN A 186 -1.16 -11.33 11.83
CA ASN A 186 -2.44 -10.65 11.68
C ASN A 186 -2.40 -9.25 12.30
N LEU A 187 -3.25 -8.36 11.79
CA LEU A 187 -3.46 -7.02 12.32
C LEU A 187 -4.97 -6.85 12.56
N CYS A 188 -5.46 -7.42 13.66
CA CYS A 188 -6.87 -7.30 14.04
C CYS A 188 -7.05 -7.32 15.56
N HIS A 189 -8.19 -6.79 16.01
CA HIS A 189 -8.61 -6.77 17.42
C HIS A 189 -9.48 -7.98 17.80
N ILE A 190 -9.71 -8.92 16.88
CA ILE A 190 -10.61 -10.07 17.09
C ILE A 190 -9.91 -11.21 17.83
N TYR A 191 -8.58 -11.26 17.74
CA TYR A 191 -7.73 -12.26 18.42
C TYR A 191 -6.59 -11.59 19.16
#